data_a49dd54ea770c3a2302464c38088a160
#
_entry.id   a49dd54ea770c3a2302464c38088a160
#
_cell.length_a   1.000
_cell.length_b   1.000
_cell.length_c   1.000
_cell.angle_alpha   90.00
_cell.angle_beta   90.00
_cell.angle_gamma   90.00
#
_symmetry.space_group_name_H-M   'P 1'
#
loop_
_entity.id
_entity.type
_entity.pdbx_description
1 polymer ?
#
loop_
_entity_poly.entity_id
_entity_poly.type
_entity_poly.pdbx_seq_one_letter_code
_entity_poly.pdbx_strand_id
1 'polypeptide(L)'
;MLKAVDDTKDQSYFLHRLNQKQLSKTIFPLGEIRKTEVRKIAEKIGLPNAKKKDSTGICFIGERPFRAFLNRYLSYEPGPIRTPEGVEVGRHVGLSFYTIGQRKGIGIGGLKSFRKPDGTSDAWYVARKDIPNNTLYVVQGHDHPWLLSPSLVAGQSSWIAGTPPQTHDLAVKTRYRQKDVPCRLDITGHAEFSARFVQPQWAITPGQSAVFYQGDVCLGGGIIDSSGKTGNDVVSTKA
;
A
#
# COMPACT_ATOMS: atom_id res chain seq x y z
N MET A 1 18.18 3.49 -10.16
CA MET A 1 17.60 2.15 -10.54
C MET A 1 16.41 2.42 -11.45
N LEU A 2 16.24 1.65 -12.55
CA LEU A 2 15.12 1.83 -13.47
C LEU A 2 13.95 0.90 -13.10
N LYS A 3 12.71 1.30 -13.46
CA LYS A 3 11.55 0.41 -13.51
C LYS A 3 11.81 -0.71 -14.52
N ALA A 4 11.21 -1.88 -14.32
CA ALA A 4 11.22 -2.92 -15.34
C ALA A 4 10.25 -2.58 -16.48
N VAL A 5 10.53 -3.10 -17.69
CA VAL A 5 9.66 -2.94 -18.87
C VAL A 5 8.28 -3.60 -18.67
N ASP A 6 8.21 -4.63 -17.82
CA ASP A 6 6.95 -5.26 -17.43
C ASP A 6 6.39 -4.60 -16.16
N ASP A 7 5.47 -3.64 -16.32
CA ASP A 7 4.83 -2.93 -15.21
C ASP A 7 4.15 -3.85 -14.21
N THR A 8 3.70 -5.03 -14.66
CA THR A 8 3.01 -6.00 -13.79
C THR A 8 3.97 -6.77 -12.90
N LYS A 9 5.27 -6.73 -13.20
CA LYS A 9 6.36 -7.45 -12.53
C LYS A 9 7.48 -6.54 -12.04
N ASP A 10 7.34 -5.22 -12.23
CA ASP A 10 8.30 -4.25 -11.72
C ASP A 10 8.44 -4.36 -10.19
N GLN A 11 9.68 -4.58 -9.74
CA GLN A 11 10.00 -4.75 -8.32
C GLN A 11 10.67 -3.51 -7.72
N SER A 12 10.83 -2.43 -8.48
CA SER A 12 11.49 -1.21 -8.01
C SER A 12 10.86 -0.64 -6.74
N TYR A 13 9.54 -0.80 -6.58
CA TYR A 13 8.82 -0.43 -5.36
C TYR A 13 9.36 -1.11 -4.09
N PHE A 14 9.71 -2.39 -4.14
CA PHE A 14 10.28 -3.10 -2.98
C PHE A 14 11.78 -2.87 -2.80
N LEU A 15 12.45 -2.49 -3.88
CA LEU A 15 13.89 -2.31 -3.92
C LEU A 15 14.34 -0.86 -3.67
N HIS A 16 13.39 0.06 -3.38
CA HIS A 16 13.65 1.48 -3.22
C HIS A 16 14.65 1.83 -2.10
N ARG A 17 14.89 0.93 -1.16
CA ARG A 17 15.84 1.12 -0.05
C ARG A 17 17.27 0.67 -0.37
N LEU A 18 17.54 0.14 -1.56
CA LEU A 18 18.88 -0.19 -1.99
C LEU A 18 19.70 1.08 -2.23
N ASN A 19 20.96 1.06 -1.80
CA ASN A 19 21.91 2.14 -2.01
C ASN A 19 22.86 1.85 -3.18
N GLN A 20 23.66 2.83 -3.59
CA GLN A 20 24.61 2.71 -4.71
C GLN A 20 25.64 1.57 -4.50
N LYS A 21 26.11 1.35 -3.26
CA LYS A 21 27.06 0.29 -2.95
C LYS A 21 26.44 -1.11 -3.22
N GLN A 22 25.17 -1.29 -2.91
CA GLN A 22 24.47 -2.55 -3.18
C GLN A 22 24.16 -2.69 -4.68
N LEU A 23 23.63 -1.62 -5.30
CA LEU A 23 23.29 -1.63 -6.73
C LEU A 23 24.49 -1.81 -7.63
N SER A 24 25.67 -1.28 -7.28
CA SER A 24 26.90 -1.47 -8.07
C SER A 24 27.36 -2.93 -8.18
N LYS A 25 26.86 -3.81 -7.31
CA LYS A 25 27.14 -5.25 -7.29
C LYS A 25 25.94 -6.11 -7.69
N THR A 26 24.86 -5.50 -8.20
CA THR A 26 23.62 -6.19 -8.53
C THR A 26 23.35 -6.07 -10.03
N ILE A 27 23.01 -7.20 -10.65
CA ILE A 27 22.57 -7.26 -12.05
C ILE A 27 21.09 -7.64 -12.06
N PHE A 28 20.31 -6.96 -12.89
CA PHE A 28 18.87 -7.22 -13.12
C PHE A 28 18.65 -7.76 -14.54
N PRO A 29 18.98 -9.04 -14.83
CA PRO A 29 19.05 -9.57 -16.20
C PRO A 29 17.69 -9.65 -16.88
N LEU A 30 16.59 -9.57 -16.13
CA LEU A 30 15.22 -9.66 -16.65
C LEU A 30 14.50 -8.31 -16.70
N GLY A 31 15.19 -7.21 -16.38
CA GLY A 31 14.57 -5.87 -16.30
C GLY A 31 13.98 -5.38 -17.62
N GLU A 32 14.57 -5.80 -18.74
CA GLU A 32 14.19 -5.40 -20.10
C GLU A 32 13.31 -6.44 -20.82
N ILE A 33 12.89 -7.51 -20.13
CA ILE A 33 12.15 -8.61 -20.74
C ILE A 33 10.81 -8.79 -20.03
N ARG A 34 9.73 -8.86 -20.79
CA ARG A 34 8.39 -9.13 -20.23
C ARG A 34 8.30 -10.55 -19.70
N LYS A 35 7.55 -10.77 -18.61
CA LYS A 35 7.39 -12.07 -17.96
C LYS A 35 6.90 -13.17 -18.91
N THR A 36 6.05 -12.83 -19.86
CA THR A 36 5.56 -13.73 -20.90
C THR A 36 6.71 -14.24 -21.79
N GLU A 37 7.66 -13.37 -22.13
CA GLU A 37 8.81 -13.72 -22.93
C GLU A 37 9.83 -14.55 -22.12
N VAL A 38 10.07 -14.18 -20.85
CA VAL A 38 10.88 -14.98 -19.93
C VAL A 38 10.39 -16.44 -19.86
N ARG A 39 9.06 -16.65 -19.81
CA ARG A 39 8.48 -18.01 -19.80
C ARG A 39 8.72 -18.77 -21.09
N LYS A 40 8.56 -18.13 -22.25
CA LYS A 40 8.87 -18.75 -23.55
C LYS A 40 10.36 -19.17 -23.65
N ILE A 41 11.25 -18.29 -23.20
CA ILE A 41 12.69 -18.60 -23.15
C ILE A 41 12.92 -19.80 -22.22
N ALA A 42 12.36 -19.80 -21.03
CA ALA A 42 12.48 -20.89 -20.06
C ALA A 42 11.97 -22.24 -20.61
N GLU A 43 10.85 -22.24 -21.33
CA GLU A 43 10.32 -23.43 -22.01
C GLU A 43 11.25 -23.91 -23.12
N LYS A 44 11.75 -22.98 -23.95
CA LYS A 44 12.66 -23.27 -25.07
C LYS A 44 13.97 -23.94 -24.62
N ILE A 45 14.51 -23.49 -23.47
CA ILE A 45 15.76 -24.07 -22.91
C ILE A 45 15.49 -25.22 -21.93
N GLY A 46 14.23 -25.68 -21.80
CA GLY A 46 13.88 -26.89 -21.05
C GLY A 46 13.96 -26.73 -19.52
N LEU A 47 13.77 -25.52 -18.97
CA LEU A 47 13.78 -25.33 -17.51
C LEU A 47 12.59 -26.04 -16.84
N PRO A 48 12.81 -26.88 -15.81
CA PRO A 48 11.74 -27.66 -15.17
C PRO A 48 10.69 -26.79 -14.47
N ASN A 49 11.02 -25.53 -14.15
CA ASN A 49 10.14 -24.58 -13.50
C ASN A 49 9.49 -23.56 -14.46
N ALA A 50 9.64 -23.72 -15.78
CA ALA A 50 9.09 -22.79 -16.78
C ALA A 50 7.58 -22.55 -16.61
N LYS A 51 6.81 -23.60 -16.26
CA LYS A 51 5.37 -23.56 -16.04
C LYS A 51 4.94 -23.33 -14.58
N LYS A 52 5.90 -23.16 -13.67
CA LYS A 52 5.58 -22.92 -12.25
C LYS A 52 4.80 -21.63 -12.08
N LYS A 53 3.70 -21.70 -11.32
CA LYS A 53 2.90 -20.50 -10.94
C LYS A 53 3.77 -19.55 -10.13
N ASP A 54 3.48 -18.25 -10.25
CA ASP A 54 4.13 -17.24 -9.41
C ASP A 54 3.84 -17.52 -7.93
N SER A 55 4.84 -17.33 -7.09
CA SER A 55 4.68 -17.46 -5.64
C SER A 55 3.69 -16.41 -5.13
N THR A 56 2.70 -16.83 -4.35
CA THR A 56 1.65 -15.99 -3.78
C THR A 56 1.81 -15.78 -2.27
N GLY A 57 2.83 -16.41 -1.66
CA GLY A 57 3.11 -16.35 -0.24
C GLY A 57 4.15 -15.29 0.16
N ILE A 58 4.32 -15.11 1.47
CA ILE A 58 5.41 -14.29 2.01
C ILE A 58 6.71 -15.06 1.82
N CYS A 59 7.74 -14.38 1.27
CA CYS A 59 9.07 -14.97 1.07
C CYS A 59 9.58 -15.57 2.39
N PHE A 60 10.19 -16.77 2.30
CA PHE A 60 10.75 -17.56 3.41
C PHE A 60 9.76 -18.19 4.39
N ILE A 61 8.47 -17.83 4.36
CA ILE A 61 7.42 -18.37 5.26
C ILE A 61 6.67 -19.54 4.61
N GLY A 62 6.65 -19.59 3.28
CA GLY A 62 5.93 -20.60 2.49
C GLY A 62 4.41 -20.38 2.45
N GLU A 63 3.70 -21.33 1.85
CA GLU A 63 2.24 -21.29 1.73
C GLU A 63 1.60 -21.70 3.07
N ARG A 64 1.32 -20.70 3.90
CA ARG A 64 0.54 -20.89 5.14
C ARG A 64 -0.68 -19.97 5.12
N PRO A 65 -1.80 -20.36 5.76
CA PRO A 65 -2.92 -19.44 5.96
C PRO A 65 -2.42 -18.20 6.70
N PHE A 66 -2.39 -17.05 6.01
CA PHE A 66 -1.81 -15.80 6.50
C PHE A 66 -2.33 -15.41 7.89
N ARG A 67 -3.65 -15.58 8.11
CA ARG A 67 -4.29 -15.29 9.40
C ARG A 67 -3.75 -16.19 10.52
N ALA A 68 -3.62 -17.51 10.28
CA ALA A 68 -3.10 -18.44 11.28
C ALA A 68 -1.63 -18.20 11.62
N PHE A 69 -0.83 -17.73 10.64
CA PHE A 69 0.54 -17.32 10.87
C PHE A 69 0.60 -16.06 11.73
N LEU A 70 -0.16 -15.02 11.41
CA LEU A 70 -0.17 -13.76 12.15
C LEU A 70 -0.68 -13.91 13.59
N ASN A 71 -1.63 -14.81 13.83
CA ASN A 71 -2.16 -15.08 15.19
C ASN A 71 -1.09 -15.50 16.21
N ARG A 72 0.09 -15.93 15.76
CA ARG A 72 1.22 -16.28 16.65
C ARG A 72 1.99 -15.07 17.17
N TYR A 73 1.86 -13.93 16.48
CA TYR A 73 2.67 -12.72 16.72
C TYR A 73 1.82 -11.50 17.06
N LEU A 74 0.55 -11.51 16.73
CA LEU A 74 -0.37 -10.39 16.95
C LEU A 74 -1.44 -10.76 17.95
N SER A 75 -1.70 -9.85 18.88
CA SER A 75 -2.77 -10.00 19.86
C SER A 75 -4.13 -10.10 19.18
N TYR A 76 -4.91 -11.10 19.59
CA TYR A 76 -6.31 -11.24 19.21
C TYR A 76 -7.14 -10.35 20.14
N GLU A 77 -7.44 -9.14 19.69
CA GLU A 77 -8.21 -8.16 20.43
C GLU A 77 -9.46 -7.76 19.63
N PRO A 78 -10.57 -8.51 19.75
CA PRO A 78 -11.79 -8.18 19.02
C PRO A 78 -12.38 -6.86 19.46
N GLY A 79 -12.92 -6.11 18.49
CA GLY A 79 -13.57 -4.84 18.75
C GLY A 79 -14.69 -4.55 17.76
N PRO A 80 -15.41 -3.43 17.90
CA PRO A 80 -16.50 -3.06 17.03
C PRO A 80 -16.00 -2.61 15.64
N ILE A 81 -16.80 -2.93 14.62
CA ILE A 81 -16.70 -2.32 13.28
C ILE A 81 -17.83 -1.30 13.17
N ARG A 82 -17.49 -0.05 12.88
CA ARG A 82 -18.46 1.04 12.83
C ARG A 82 -18.41 1.81 11.52
N THR A 83 -19.53 2.45 11.18
CA THR A 83 -19.60 3.46 10.12
C THR A 83 -19.12 4.82 10.63
N PRO A 84 -18.87 5.82 9.75
CA PRO A 84 -18.59 7.21 10.16
C PRO A 84 -19.64 7.81 11.10
N GLU A 85 -20.89 7.41 10.94
CA GLU A 85 -22.03 7.86 11.75
C GLU A 85 -22.11 7.15 13.12
N GLY A 86 -21.15 6.24 13.41
CA GLY A 86 -21.08 5.53 14.67
C GLY A 86 -21.92 4.25 14.74
N VAL A 87 -22.61 3.87 13.66
CA VAL A 87 -23.44 2.64 13.63
C VAL A 87 -22.54 1.42 13.64
N GLU A 88 -22.75 0.51 14.59
CA GLU A 88 -22.02 -0.77 14.65
C GLU A 88 -22.58 -1.74 13.60
N VAL A 89 -21.69 -2.22 12.72
CA VAL A 89 -22.03 -3.08 11.58
C VAL A 89 -21.37 -4.47 11.66
N GLY A 90 -20.61 -4.71 12.71
CA GLY A 90 -19.95 -6.00 12.92
C GLY A 90 -18.85 -5.95 13.99
N ARG A 91 -18.08 -7.03 14.08
CA ARG A 91 -16.92 -7.11 14.98
C ARG A 91 -15.69 -7.59 14.24
N HIS A 92 -14.56 -6.93 14.48
CA HIS A 92 -13.27 -7.35 13.95
C HIS A 92 -12.52 -8.27 14.94
N VAL A 93 -11.56 -9.03 14.45
CA VAL A 93 -10.74 -9.98 15.22
C VAL A 93 -9.46 -9.39 15.80
N GLY A 94 -9.19 -8.12 15.51
CA GLY A 94 -8.00 -7.35 15.88
C GLY A 94 -7.63 -6.39 14.77
N LEU A 95 -7.35 -5.13 15.07
CA LEU A 95 -7.08 -4.07 14.08
C LEU A 95 -5.88 -4.39 13.17
N SER A 96 -4.92 -5.16 13.67
CA SER A 96 -3.71 -5.54 12.93
C SER A 96 -3.97 -6.44 11.72
N PHE A 97 -5.11 -7.13 11.68
CA PHE A 97 -5.50 -8.02 10.59
C PHE A 97 -6.14 -7.30 9.39
N TYR A 98 -6.32 -6.00 9.49
CA TYR A 98 -6.99 -5.20 8.46
C TYR A 98 -6.06 -4.15 7.88
N THR A 99 -6.28 -3.81 6.63
CA THR A 99 -5.53 -2.78 5.91
C THR A 99 -6.51 -1.73 5.38
N ILE A 100 -6.16 -0.46 5.43
CA ILE A 100 -6.97 0.62 4.83
C ILE A 100 -7.22 0.30 3.36
N GLY A 101 -8.47 0.42 2.89
CA GLY A 101 -8.89 0.03 1.54
C GLY A 101 -9.18 -1.47 1.37
N GLN A 102 -9.05 -2.30 2.41
CA GLN A 102 -9.42 -3.71 2.32
C GLN A 102 -10.92 -3.85 2.08
N ARG A 103 -11.28 -4.70 1.09
CA ARG A 103 -12.67 -5.03 0.73
C ARG A 103 -13.08 -6.43 1.19
N LYS A 104 -12.20 -7.42 1.00
CA LYS A 104 -12.50 -8.82 1.27
C LYS A 104 -12.14 -9.21 2.70
N GLY A 105 -12.93 -10.11 3.30
CA GLY A 105 -12.60 -10.68 4.61
C GLY A 105 -12.82 -9.74 5.79
N ILE A 106 -13.63 -8.68 5.63
CA ILE A 106 -13.99 -7.75 6.72
C ILE A 106 -14.95 -8.43 7.70
N GLY A 107 -15.79 -9.37 7.22
CA GLY A 107 -16.75 -10.09 8.06
C GLY A 107 -18.08 -9.35 8.26
N ILE A 108 -18.37 -8.33 7.43
CA ILE A 108 -19.66 -7.64 7.42
C ILE A 108 -20.58 -8.36 6.43
N GLY A 109 -21.73 -8.84 6.93
CA GLY A 109 -22.80 -9.39 6.11
C GLY A 109 -23.57 -8.31 5.35
N GLY A 110 -24.42 -8.71 4.43
CA GLY A 110 -25.33 -7.79 3.72
C GLY A 110 -26.41 -7.24 4.65
N LEU A 111 -26.13 -6.14 5.32
CA LEU A 111 -27.05 -5.45 6.22
C LEU A 111 -28.18 -4.80 5.43
N LYS A 112 -29.43 -5.17 5.71
CA LYS A 112 -30.62 -4.65 4.99
C LYS A 112 -30.74 -3.12 5.08
N SER A 113 -30.34 -2.52 6.21
CA SER A 113 -30.39 -1.08 6.47
C SER A 113 -29.42 -0.25 5.61
N PHE A 114 -28.47 -0.89 4.93
CA PHE A 114 -27.49 -0.24 4.07
C PHE A 114 -27.66 -0.57 2.58
N ARG A 115 -28.83 -1.08 2.21
CA ARG A 115 -29.18 -1.31 0.81
C ARG A 115 -29.72 -0.03 0.18
N LYS A 116 -29.41 0.15 -1.10
CA LYS A 116 -29.99 1.17 -1.95
C LYS A 116 -31.47 0.82 -2.22
N PRO A 117 -32.30 1.80 -2.66
CA PRO A 117 -33.70 1.55 -3.00
C PRO A 117 -33.92 0.45 -4.05
N ASP A 118 -32.95 0.22 -4.94
CA ASP A 118 -32.94 -0.83 -5.94
C ASP A 118 -32.59 -2.23 -5.41
N GLY A 119 -32.36 -2.35 -4.07
CA GLY A 119 -31.99 -3.58 -3.40
C GLY A 119 -30.51 -3.93 -3.49
N THR A 120 -29.68 -3.16 -4.23
CA THR A 120 -28.23 -3.33 -4.29
C THR A 120 -27.54 -2.72 -3.07
N SER A 121 -26.29 -3.07 -2.85
CA SER A 121 -25.45 -2.42 -1.82
C SER A 121 -24.05 -2.21 -2.36
N ASP A 122 -23.46 -1.07 -2.02
CA ASP A 122 -22.07 -0.83 -2.32
C ASP A 122 -21.16 -1.72 -1.46
N ALA A 123 -20.00 -2.03 -1.99
CA ALA A 123 -19.01 -2.82 -1.25
C ALA A 123 -18.49 -2.03 -0.04
N TRP A 124 -18.26 -2.74 1.05
CA TRP A 124 -17.62 -2.21 2.25
C TRP A 124 -16.10 -2.14 2.09
N TYR A 125 -15.51 -1.06 2.57
CA TYR A 125 -14.06 -0.85 2.60
C TYR A 125 -13.61 -0.39 3.97
N VAL A 126 -12.49 -0.92 4.44
CA VAL A 126 -11.82 -0.42 5.64
C VAL A 126 -11.31 0.99 5.36
N ALA A 127 -11.76 1.96 6.14
CA ALA A 127 -11.41 3.36 5.95
C ALA A 127 -10.46 3.89 7.02
N ARG A 128 -10.60 3.44 8.27
CA ARG A 128 -9.79 3.96 9.38
C ARG A 128 -9.65 2.92 10.50
N LYS A 129 -8.55 3.01 11.25
CA LYS A 129 -8.32 2.27 12.49
C LYS A 129 -8.20 3.27 13.63
N ASP A 130 -9.03 3.13 14.62
CA ASP A 130 -8.97 3.87 15.88
C ASP A 130 -8.33 2.95 16.93
N ILE A 131 -7.02 3.07 17.08
CA ILE A 131 -6.24 2.19 17.95
C ILE A 131 -6.61 2.40 19.43
N PRO A 132 -6.71 3.66 19.94
CA PRO A 132 -7.09 3.91 21.34
C PRO A 132 -8.43 3.30 21.73
N ASN A 133 -9.43 3.35 20.83
CA ASN A 133 -10.77 2.83 21.08
C ASN A 133 -11.00 1.42 20.53
N ASN A 134 -9.96 0.76 20.02
CA ASN A 134 -10.03 -0.56 19.39
C ASN A 134 -11.18 -0.68 18.38
N THR A 135 -11.39 0.34 17.54
CA THR A 135 -12.52 0.41 16.61
C THR A 135 -12.03 0.42 15.16
N LEU A 136 -12.63 -0.42 14.33
CA LEU A 136 -12.41 -0.44 12.89
C LEU A 136 -13.54 0.33 12.19
N TYR A 137 -13.20 1.40 11.46
CA TYR A 137 -14.18 2.13 10.66
C TYR A 137 -14.21 1.63 9.24
N VAL A 138 -15.43 1.47 8.73
CA VAL A 138 -15.71 1.01 7.37
C VAL A 138 -16.67 1.95 6.67
N VAL A 139 -16.55 2.06 5.36
CA VAL A 139 -17.41 2.88 4.51
C VAL A 139 -17.92 2.07 3.33
N GLN A 140 -19.08 2.46 2.78
CA GLN A 140 -19.57 1.91 1.52
C GLN A 140 -19.12 2.75 0.32
N GLY A 141 -18.84 2.09 -0.79
CA GLY A 141 -18.39 2.73 -2.02
C GLY A 141 -16.87 2.96 -2.06
N HIS A 142 -16.31 2.76 -3.26
CA HIS A 142 -14.88 2.93 -3.51
C HIS A 142 -14.44 4.40 -3.37
N ASP A 143 -15.30 5.33 -3.77
CA ASP A 143 -14.96 6.75 -3.87
C ASP A 143 -15.37 7.56 -2.62
N HIS A 144 -15.61 6.86 -1.51
CA HIS A 144 -15.97 7.51 -0.25
C HIS A 144 -14.85 8.46 0.22
N PRO A 145 -15.15 9.71 0.67
CA PRO A 145 -14.14 10.71 1.05
C PRO A 145 -13.13 10.23 2.09
N TRP A 146 -13.53 9.35 3.01
CA TRP A 146 -12.61 8.78 4.02
C TRP A 146 -11.52 7.87 3.45
N LEU A 147 -11.65 7.44 2.20
CA LEU A 147 -10.64 6.66 1.49
C LEU A 147 -9.67 7.53 0.68
N LEU A 148 -9.97 8.83 0.54
CA LEU A 148 -9.19 9.75 -0.28
C LEU A 148 -8.30 10.63 0.61
N SER A 149 -7.06 10.83 0.21
CA SER A 149 -6.08 11.66 0.93
C SER A 149 -5.34 12.59 -0.02
N PRO A 150 -5.31 13.91 0.23
CA PRO A 150 -4.62 14.87 -0.62
C PRO A 150 -3.10 14.89 -0.40
N SER A 151 -2.63 14.30 0.70
CA SER A 151 -1.22 14.30 1.07
C SER A 151 -0.85 13.13 1.97
N LEU A 152 0.44 12.93 2.18
CA LEU A 152 0.99 12.03 3.19
C LEU A 152 2.20 12.67 3.88
N VAL A 153 2.51 12.15 5.07
CA VAL A 153 3.79 12.35 5.77
C VAL A 153 4.45 11.00 5.92
N ALA A 154 5.77 10.96 5.74
CA ALA A 154 6.53 9.73 5.80
C ALA A 154 7.90 9.98 6.43
N GLY A 155 8.40 8.95 7.10
CA GLY A 155 9.70 8.93 7.75
C GLY A 155 10.62 7.85 7.20
N GLN A 156 11.77 7.69 7.87
CA GLN A 156 12.79 6.70 7.51
C GLN A 156 13.18 6.75 6.02
N SER A 157 13.32 7.96 5.48
CA SER A 157 13.65 8.16 4.08
C SER A 157 14.98 7.50 3.70
N SER A 158 14.99 6.88 2.52
CA SER A 158 16.16 6.25 1.92
C SER A 158 16.22 6.64 0.45
N TRP A 159 17.26 7.36 0.06
CA TRP A 159 17.46 7.82 -1.31
C TRP A 159 18.54 6.99 -1.98
N ILE A 160 18.27 6.45 -3.16
CA ILE A 160 19.21 5.60 -3.92
C ILE A 160 20.50 6.34 -4.24
N ALA A 161 20.41 7.65 -4.51
CA ALA A 161 21.59 8.50 -4.76
C ALA A 161 22.35 8.90 -3.48
N GLY A 162 21.84 8.55 -2.30
CA GLY A 162 22.40 8.98 -1.00
C GLY A 162 21.89 10.33 -0.51
N THR A 163 21.26 11.12 -1.38
CA THR A 163 20.69 12.44 -1.09
C THR A 163 19.29 12.54 -1.66
N PRO A 164 18.42 13.39 -1.07
CA PRO A 164 17.10 13.67 -1.63
C PRO A 164 17.19 14.21 -3.06
N PRO A 165 16.15 13.99 -3.88
CA PRO A 165 16.08 14.61 -5.20
C PRO A 165 16.01 16.13 -5.10
N GLN A 166 16.61 16.82 -6.07
CA GLN A 166 16.61 18.28 -6.12
C GLN A 166 15.30 18.86 -6.68
N THR A 167 14.58 18.07 -7.48
CA THR A 167 13.28 18.47 -8.01
C THR A 167 12.17 18.09 -7.04
N HIS A 168 11.18 18.98 -6.92
CA HIS A 168 10.01 18.76 -6.08
C HIS A 168 8.85 18.09 -6.82
N ASP A 169 8.77 18.27 -8.14
CA ASP A 169 7.69 17.71 -8.97
C ASP A 169 8.10 16.33 -9.46
N LEU A 170 7.52 15.32 -8.86
CA LEU A 170 7.83 13.90 -9.05
C LEU A 170 6.56 13.08 -9.23
N ALA A 171 6.72 11.79 -9.47
CA ALA A 171 5.66 10.83 -9.35
C ALA A 171 5.91 9.91 -8.14
N VAL A 172 4.85 9.42 -7.50
CA VAL A 172 4.94 8.57 -6.32
C VAL A 172 4.01 7.37 -6.42
N LYS A 173 4.49 6.20 -5.99
CA LYS A 173 3.67 5.01 -5.69
C LYS A 173 3.54 4.87 -4.19
N THR A 174 2.32 4.66 -3.70
CA THR A 174 2.04 4.37 -2.29
C THR A 174 1.62 2.93 -2.05
N ARG A 175 1.56 2.13 -3.13
CA ARG A 175 1.32 0.67 -3.13
C ARG A 175 2.03 0.01 -4.30
N TYR A 176 2.41 -1.23 -4.13
CA TYR A 176 3.17 -2.01 -5.12
C TYR A 176 2.57 -2.00 -6.53
N ARG A 177 1.30 -2.28 -6.70
CA ARG A 177 0.66 -2.38 -8.02
C ARG A 177 -0.03 -1.11 -8.49
N GLN A 178 0.12 -0.03 -7.77
CA GLN A 178 -0.42 1.27 -8.16
C GLN A 178 0.44 1.86 -9.28
N LYS A 179 -0.19 2.56 -10.22
CA LYS A 179 0.55 3.48 -11.11
C LYS A 179 1.10 4.63 -10.27
N ASP A 180 2.28 5.09 -10.60
CA ASP A 180 2.82 6.31 -10.00
C ASP A 180 1.99 7.52 -10.42
N VAL A 181 1.77 8.42 -9.48
CA VAL A 181 0.91 9.60 -9.65
C VAL A 181 1.70 10.87 -9.38
N PRO A 182 1.41 11.97 -10.12
CA PRO A 182 2.09 13.24 -9.90
C PRO A 182 1.91 13.76 -8.48
N CYS A 183 3.00 14.20 -7.89
CA CYS A 183 3.00 14.80 -6.56
C CYS A 183 4.10 15.85 -6.42
N ARG A 184 3.96 16.71 -5.42
CA ARG A 184 5.02 17.59 -4.93
C ARG A 184 5.63 17.00 -3.67
N LEU A 185 6.94 16.77 -3.68
CA LEU A 185 7.74 16.32 -2.55
C LEU A 185 8.31 17.53 -1.80
N ASP A 186 8.13 17.57 -0.50
CA ASP A 186 8.75 18.54 0.40
C ASP A 186 9.55 17.80 1.49
N ILE A 187 10.85 18.03 1.59
CA ILE A 187 11.70 17.45 2.64
C ILE A 187 11.48 18.27 3.91
N THR A 188 11.02 17.63 4.97
CA THR A 188 10.62 18.28 6.23
C THR A 188 11.60 18.05 7.37
N GLY A 189 12.52 17.08 7.23
CA GLY A 189 13.53 16.76 8.23
C GLY A 189 14.63 15.88 7.68
N HIS A 190 15.57 15.47 8.54
CA HIS A 190 16.72 14.66 8.16
C HIS A 190 16.34 13.33 7.47
N ALA A 191 15.27 12.68 7.93
CA ALA A 191 14.76 11.43 7.35
C ALA A 191 13.25 11.49 7.14
N GLU A 192 12.67 12.69 7.04
CA GLU A 192 11.23 12.92 6.94
C GLU A 192 10.90 13.74 5.71
N PHE A 193 9.74 13.47 5.14
CA PHE A 193 9.20 14.21 4.02
C PHE A 193 7.67 14.21 4.03
N SER A 194 7.09 15.16 3.32
CA SER A 194 5.67 15.13 2.94
C SER A 194 5.52 15.09 1.44
N ALA A 195 4.42 14.50 0.98
CA ALA A 195 4.04 14.53 -0.42
C ALA A 195 2.60 15.02 -0.55
N ARG A 196 2.39 15.99 -1.43
CA ARG A 196 1.06 16.51 -1.81
C ARG A 196 0.73 16.02 -3.21
N PHE A 197 -0.43 15.42 -3.37
CA PHE A 197 -0.89 14.88 -4.64
C PHE A 197 -1.65 15.93 -5.45
N VAL A 198 -1.52 15.89 -6.77
CA VAL A 198 -2.34 16.72 -7.67
C VAL A 198 -3.82 16.34 -7.56
N GLN A 199 -4.10 15.06 -7.38
CA GLN A 199 -5.45 14.54 -7.09
C GLN A 199 -5.38 13.65 -5.86
N PRO A 200 -6.37 13.73 -4.94
CA PRO A 200 -6.39 12.88 -3.76
C PRO A 200 -6.20 11.40 -4.08
N GLN A 201 -5.38 10.72 -3.31
CA GLN A 201 -5.03 9.32 -3.54
C GLN A 201 -5.80 8.38 -2.63
N TRP A 202 -6.16 7.24 -3.20
CA TRP A 202 -6.99 6.24 -2.56
C TRP A 202 -6.22 5.41 -1.53
N ALA A 203 -6.81 5.31 -0.34
CA ALA A 203 -6.43 4.39 0.73
C ALA A 203 -4.93 4.43 1.09
N ILE A 204 -4.37 5.63 1.26
CA ILE A 204 -3.02 5.82 1.79
C ILE A 204 -2.93 5.12 3.14
N THR A 205 -1.94 4.24 3.30
CA THR A 205 -1.88 3.34 4.45
C THR A 205 -0.58 3.53 5.21
N PRO A 206 -0.62 3.93 6.50
CA PRO A 206 0.55 3.93 7.37
C PRO A 206 1.23 2.55 7.41
N GLY A 207 2.57 2.56 7.44
CA GLY A 207 3.38 1.35 7.38
C GLY A 207 3.69 0.83 5.97
N GLN A 208 3.03 1.36 4.92
CA GLN A 208 3.42 1.13 3.53
C GLN A 208 4.51 2.11 3.10
N SER A 209 5.19 1.83 1.99
CA SER A 209 6.19 2.75 1.44
C SER A 209 5.56 3.78 0.51
N ALA A 210 6.07 5.02 0.57
CA ALA A 210 5.94 6.02 -0.49
C ALA A 210 7.22 6.04 -1.31
N VAL A 211 7.16 5.63 -2.58
CA VAL A 211 8.34 5.47 -3.45
C VAL A 211 8.26 6.44 -4.61
N PHE A 212 9.30 7.27 -4.77
CA PHE A 212 9.34 8.35 -5.75
C PHE A 212 10.05 7.95 -7.04
N TYR A 213 9.55 8.51 -8.12
CA TYR A 213 10.04 8.27 -9.47
C TYR A 213 10.15 9.58 -10.25
N GLN A 214 11.18 9.64 -11.10
CA GLN A 214 11.31 10.64 -12.16
C GLN A 214 11.34 9.90 -13.50
N GLY A 215 10.22 9.92 -14.22
CA GLY A 215 10.02 9.01 -15.35
C GLY A 215 10.15 7.56 -14.90
N ASP A 216 11.07 6.81 -15.51
CA ASP A 216 11.34 5.41 -15.15
C ASP A 216 12.39 5.24 -14.05
N VAL A 217 13.00 6.33 -13.60
CA VAL A 217 14.04 6.27 -12.56
C VAL A 217 13.41 6.23 -11.18
N CYS A 218 13.61 5.12 -10.44
CA CYS A 218 13.29 5.02 -9.01
C CYS A 218 14.35 5.78 -8.20
N LEU A 219 13.90 6.76 -7.42
CA LEU A 219 14.77 7.66 -6.65
C LEU A 219 14.96 7.22 -5.20
N GLY A 220 14.03 6.45 -4.66
CA GLY A 220 13.96 6.10 -3.25
C GLY A 220 12.62 6.44 -2.64
N GLY A 221 12.55 6.56 -1.32
CA GLY A 221 11.32 6.85 -0.61
C GLY A 221 11.42 6.62 0.88
N GLY A 222 10.29 6.44 1.55
CA GLY A 222 10.24 6.20 3.00
C GLY A 222 8.95 5.49 3.40
N ILE A 223 8.81 5.26 4.70
CA ILE A 223 7.64 4.61 5.28
C ILE A 223 6.59 5.67 5.59
N ILE A 224 5.36 5.45 5.15
CA ILE A 224 4.22 6.34 5.40
C ILE A 224 3.87 6.30 6.88
N ASP A 225 3.90 7.44 7.56
CA ASP A 225 3.51 7.58 8.96
C ASP A 225 2.02 7.98 9.07
N SER A 226 1.59 8.89 8.21
CA SER A 226 0.21 9.36 8.21
C SER A 226 -0.26 9.82 6.83
N SER A 227 -1.58 9.93 6.66
CA SER A 227 -2.23 10.49 5.48
C SER A 227 -2.93 11.80 5.83
N GLY A 228 -2.86 12.79 4.93
CA GLY A 228 -3.67 14.00 5.02
C GLY A 228 -5.16 13.68 4.90
N LYS A 229 -5.99 14.42 5.63
CA LYS A 229 -7.45 14.23 5.60
C LYS A 229 -8.07 15.16 4.56
N THR A 230 -9.05 14.68 3.83
CA THR A 230 -9.97 15.51 3.05
C THR A 230 -11.12 15.93 3.96
N GLY A 231 -11.18 17.22 4.36
CA GLY A 231 -12.32 17.79 5.10
C GLY A 231 -12.28 17.57 6.61
N ASN A 232 -12.66 18.60 7.33
CA ASN A 232 -12.94 18.84 8.76
C ASN A 232 -12.88 17.67 9.78
N ASP A 233 -11.75 17.00 9.92
CA ASP A 233 -11.51 16.07 11.01
C ASP A 233 -10.19 16.44 11.73
N VAL A 234 -10.24 17.59 12.42
CA VAL A 234 -9.28 17.90 13.47
C VAL A 234 -9.75 17.19 14.73
N VAL A 235 -9.46 15.91 14.84
CA VAL A 235 -9.33 15.26 16.13
C VAL A 235 -7.84 15.24 16.45
N SER A 236 -7.47 16.16 17.30
CA SER A 236 -6.16 16.31 17.93
C SER A 236 -5.66 14.96 18.44
N THR A 237 -4.59 14.44 17.83
CA THR A 237 -3.74 13.47 18.50
C THR A 237 -2.51 14.22 18.99
N LYS A 238 -2.65 14.86 20.15
CA LYS A 238 -1.52 15.15 21.05
C LYS A 238 -1.53 14.02 22.07
N ALA A 239 -0.46 13.27 22.12
CA ALA A 239 0.20 12.75 23.31
C ALA A 239 1.53 12.12 22.86
#